data_b6883a438b9b8b19bdffb795b7eeb16e
#
_entry.id   b6883a438b9b8b19bdffb795b7eeb16e
#
_cell.length_a   1.000
_cell.length_b   1.000
_cell.length_c   1.000
_cell.angle_alpha   90.00
_cell.angle_beta   90.00
_cell.angle_gamma   90.00
#
_symmetry.space_group_name_H-M   'P 1'
#
loop_
_entity.id
_entity.type
_entity.pdbx_description
1 polymer ?
#
loop_
_entity_poly.entity_id
_entity_poly.type
_entity_poly.pdbx_seq_one_letter_code
_entity_poly.pdbx_strand_id
1 'polypeptide(L)'
;AQITDSDLGKVIDFIWIDGYYMATDGLNIIVTELANPFSVDSLKYGSSEADPDPIKALLKVRNEAYALNRNTIEVFDNIGGNGFPFQRIEGAQIEKGTIGTNACCVFTERIAFVGSGFNEAPSIYLGFSGQTVPIATREIDIILKSYTTEQLSEVVCEARVNEGHNHLWV
;
A
#
# COMPACT_ATOMS: atom_id res chain seq x y z
N ALA A 1 -11.63 9.06 -20.02
CA ALA A 1 -12.87 9.30 -19.28
C ALA A 1 -12.48 9.73 -17.85
N GLN A 2 -13.28 10.56 -17.23
CA GLN A 2 -13.07 11.02 -15.86
C GLN A 2 -14.14 10.38 -14.98
N ILE A 3 -13.76 9.87 -13.81
CA ILE A 3 -14.71 9.45 -12.77
C ILE A 3 -15.22 10.72 -12.10
N THR A 4 -16.54 10.94 -12.16
CA THR A 4 -17.19 12.15 -11.62
C THR A 4 -18.12 11.85 -10.46
N ASP A 5 -18.11 10.62 -9.97
CA ASP A 5 -18.90 10.22 -8.82
C ASP A 5 -18.40 10.94 -7.57
N SER A 6 -19.29 11.65 -6.87
CA SER A 6 -18.96 12.44 -5.69
C SER A 6 -18.54 11.57 -4.51
N ASP A 7 -18.97 10.31 -4.48
CA ASP A 7 -18.70 9.38 -3.39
C ASP A 7 -17.28 8.83 -3.44
N LEU A 8 -16.56 8.99 -4.57
CA LEU A 8 -15.14 8.65 -4.67
C LEU A 8 -14.26 9.57 -3.80
N GLY A 9 -14.65 10.84 -3.63
CA GLY A 9 -13.89 11.81 -2.85
C GLY A 9 -12.51 12.13 -3.42
N LYS A 10 -11.57 12.49 -2.53
CA LYS A 10 -10.17 12.78 -2.88
C LYS A 10 -9.35 11.51 -2.82
N VAL A 11 -8.90 11.01 -3.95
CA VAL A 11 -8.04 9.81 -4.06
C VAL A 11 -6.58 10.18 -3.88
N ILE A 12 -5.88 9.45 -3.02
CA ILE A 12 -4.42 9.50 -2.83
C ILE A 12 -3.74 8.45 -3.71
N ASP A 13 -4.27 7.22 -3.69
CA ASP A 13 -3.75 6.10 -4.46
C ASP A 13 -4.87 5.15 -4.86
N PHE A 14 -4.63 4.35 -5.91
CA PHE A 14 -5.60 3.35 -6.36
C PHE A 14 -4.94 2.15 -7.05
N ILE A 15 -5.60 1.01 -6.96
CA ILE A 15 -5.23 -0.23 -7.65
C ILE A 15 -6.45 -0.81 -8.37
N TRP A 16 -6.19 -1.65 -9.37
CA TRP A 16 -7.22 -2.50 -9.95
C TRP A 16 -7.06 -3.94 -9.44
N ILE A 17 -8.12 -4.49 -8.87
CA ILE A 17 -8.14 -5.84 -8.30
C ILE A 17 -9.50 -6.49 -8.52
N ASP A 18 -9.52 -7.69 -9.11
CA ASP A 18 -10.70 -8.57 -9.28
C ASP A 18 -11.93 -7.88 -9.89
N GLY A 19 -11.70 -6.95 -10.81
CA GLY A 19 -12.79 -6.20 -11.48
C GLY A 19 -13.23 -4.93 -10.74
N TYR A 20 -12.62 -4.60 -9.62
CA TYR A 20 -12.84 -3.35 -8.87
C TYR A 20 -11.67 -2.39 -9.06
N TYR A 21 -11.94 -1.09 -9.07
CA TYR A 21 -10.94 -0.10 -8.71
C TYR A 21 -11.06 0.14 -7.21
N MET A 22 -10.00 -0.18 -6.50
CA MET A 22 -9.87 0.08 -5.07
C MET A 22 -9.03 1.34 -4.91
N ALA A 23 -9.55 2.33 -4.22
CA ALA A 23 -8.92 3.62 -3.98
C ALA A 23 -8.83 3.91 -2.47
N THR A 24 -7.98 4.84 -2.09
CA THR A 24 -7.92 5.35 -0.72
C THR A 24 -7.88 6.87 -0.68
N ASP A 25 -8.56 7.45 0.31
CA ASP A 25 -8.49 8.87 0.66
C ASP A 25 -7.48 9.15 1.79
N GLY A 26 -6.81 8.09 2.29
CA GLY A 26 -5.89 8.12 3.41
C GLY A 26 -6.51 7.67 4.75
N LEU A 27 -7.83 7.56 4.82
CA LEU A 27 -8.57 7.07 6.00
C LEU A 27 -9.37 5.82 5.67
N ASN A 28 -9.98 5.80 4.48
CA ASN A 28 -10.87 4.75 4.04
C ASN A 28 -10.31 4.06 2.79
N ILE A 29 -10.76 2.83 2.59
CA ILE A 29 -10.62 2.08 1.36
C ILE A 29 -11.98 2.10 0.67
N ILE A 30 -12.03 2.66 -0.53
CA ILE A 30 -13.23 2.85 -1.34
C ILE A 30 -13.14 1.94 -2.57
N VAL A 31 -14.22 1.29 -2.94
CA VAL A 31 -14.25 0.45 -4.14
C VAL A 31 -15.34 0.91 -5.09
N THR A 32 -15.06 0.81 -6.40
CA THR A 32 -16.08 1.00 -7.42
C THR A 32 -17.03 -0.19 -7.47
N GLU A 33 -18.12 -0.08 -8.22
CA GLU A 33 -18.93 -1.23 -8.56
C GLU A 33 -18.15 -2.21 -9.46
N LEU A 34 -18.49 -3.49 -9.38
CA LEU A 34 -17.83 -4.55 -10.16
C LEU A 34 -17.91 -4.26 -11.66
N ALA A 35 -16.76 -4.24 -12.32
CA ALA A 35 -16.60 -3.94 -13.75
C ALA A 35 -17.17 -2.57 -14.19
N ASN A 36 -17.47 -1.67 -13.26
CA ASN A 36 -17.96 -0.32 -13.54
C ASN A 36 -17.13 0.74 -12.79
N PRO A 37 -16.13 1.33 -13.44
CA PRO A 37 -15.25 2.31 -12.79
C PRO A 37 -15.92 3.68 -12.55
N PHE A 38 -17.12 3.90 -13.05
CA PHE A 38 -17.80 5.19 -12.98
C PHE A 38 -18.84 5.29 -11.87
N SER A 39 -19.03 4.24 -11.09
CA SER A 39 -20.00 4.18 -10.01
C SER A 39 -19.36 3.71 -8.74
N VAL A 40 -19.57 4.46 -7.67
CA VAL A 40 -19.12 4.18 -6.31
C VAL A 40 -20.36 4.14 -5.42
N ASP A 41 -20.44 3.15 -4.55
CA ASP A 41 -21.47 3.10 -3.51
C ASP A 41 -20.82 3.56 -2.20
N SER A 42 -21.26 4.70 -1.69
CA SER A 42 -20.75 5.29 -0.44
C SER A 42 -20.92 4.42 0.80
N LEU A 43 -21.72 3.37 0.71
CA LEU A 43 -21.90 2.39 1.78
C LEU A 43 -20.93 1.21 1.69
N LYS A 44 -20.20 1.09 0.57
CA LYS A 44 -19.21 0.02 0.31
C LYS A 44 -17.79 0.54 0.56
N TYR A 45 -17.47 0.85 1.78
CA TYR A 45 -16.13 1.24 2.17
C TYR A 45 -15.56 0.30 3.23
N GLY A 46 -14.26 0.17 3.27
CA GLY A 46 -13.49 -0.48 4.31
C GLY A 46 -12.58 0.52 5.00
N SER A 47 -12.01 0.11 6.10
CA SER A 47 -11.01 0.88 6.83
C SER A 47 -9.82 -0.01 7.18
N SER A 48 -8.65 0.59 7.28
CA SER A 48 -7.46 -0.05 7.83
C SER A 48 -7.40 0.34 9.31
N GLU A 49 -8.04 -0.47 10.16
CA GLU A 49 -8.34 -0.10 11.55
C GLU A 49 -7.53 -0.84 12.61
N ALA A 50 -6.54 -1.66 12.22
CA ALA A 50 -5.73 -2.35 13.23
C ALA A 50 -5.07 -1.34 14.19
N ASP A 51 -4.69 -0.17 13.67
CA ASP A 51 -4.23 1.00 14.41
C ASP A 51 -4.73 2.27 13.71
N PRO A 52 -4.97 3.39 14.41
CA PRO A 52 -5.34 4.67 13.81
C PRO A 52 -4.15 5.27 13.05
N ASP A 53 -3.86 4.69 11.90
CA ASP A 53 -2.66 4.93 11.11
C ASP A 53 -3.07 5.28 9.66
N PRO A 54 -2.72 6.46 9.14
CA PRO A 54 -3.19 6.87 7.81
C PRO A 54 -2.64 5.97 6.71
N ILE A 55 -3.52 5.55 5.80
CA ILE A 55 -3.17 4.81 4.60
C ILE A 55 -2.37 5.73 3.67
N LYS A 56 -1.20 5.29 3.24
CA LYS A 56 -0.31 6.03 2.34
C LYS A 56 -0.35 5.51 0.92
N ALA A 57 -0.52 4.20 0.74
CA ALA A 57 -0.50 3.56 -0.57
C ALA A 57 -1.31 2.27 -0.59
N LEU A 58 -1.67 1.85 -1.79
CA LEU A 58 -2.29 0.57 -2.08
C LEU A 58 -1.40 -0.20 -3.06
N LEU A 59 -1.15 -1.47 -2.81
CA LEU A 59 -0.48 -2.36 -3.75
C LEU A 59 -1.29 -3.64 -3.95
N LYS A 60 -1.21 -4.19 -5.16
CA LYS A 60 -1.76 -5.51 -5.45
C LYS A 60 -0.61 -6.50 -5.63
N VAL A 61 -0.60 -7.56 -4.84
CA VAL A 61 0.31 -8.70 -5.03
C VAL A 61 -0.53 -9.95 -5.22
N ARG A 62 -0.43 -10.58 -6.38
CA ARG A 62 -1.32 -11.69 -6.79
C ARG A 62 -2.78 -11.27 -6.74
N ASN A 63 -3.58 -11.86 -5.88
CA ASN A 63 -5.00 -11.56 -5.69
C ASN A 63 -5.27 -10.82 -4.36
N GLU A 64 -4.23 -10.42 -3.64
CA GLU A 64 -4.32 -9.73 -2.37
C GLU A 64 -4.10 -8.23 -2.55
N ALA A 65 -4.87 -7.41 -1.84
CA ALA A 65 -4.67 -5.98 -1.72
C ALA A 65 -3.90 -5.68 -0.43
N TYR A 66 -2.85 -4.90 -0.55
CA TYR A 66 -2.05 -4.43 0.57
C TYR A 66 -2.36 -2.96 0.79
N ALA A 67 -2.91 -2.61 1.95
CA ALA A 67 -3.04 -1.24 2.42
C ALA A 67 -1.82 -0.90 3.26
N LEU A 68 -0.96 -0.06 2.70
CA LEU A 68 0.27 0.37 3.36
C LEU A 68 -0.01 1.66 4.13
N ASN A 69 -0.13 1.52 5.44
CA ASN A 69 -0.30 2.63 6.36
C ASN A 69 1.08 3.25 6.69
N ARG A 70 1.09 4.29 7.51
CA ARG A 70 2.35 4.96 7.91
C ARG A 70 3.27 4.03 8.73
N ASN A 71 2.72 3.20 9.60
CA ASN A 71 3.48 2.34 10.52
C ASN A 71 3.11 0.85 10.45
N THR A 72 2.03 0.50 9.76
CA THR A 72 1.54 -0.87 9.61
C THR A 72 1.17 -1.16 8.16
N ILE A 73 1.01 -2.42 7.81
CA ILE A 73 0.44 -2.85 6.53
C ILE A 73 -0.60 -3.91 6.80
N GLU A 74 -1.79 -3.71 6.26
CA GLU A 74 -2.86 -4.69 6.32
C GLU A 74 -3.08 -5.34 4.96
N VAL A 75 -3.44 -6.60 4.97
CA VAL A 75 -3.65 -7.41 3.76
C VAL A 75 -5.12 -7.79 3.68
N PHE A 76 -5.70 -7.59 2.51
CA PHE A 76 -7.11 -7.87 2.24
C PHE A 76 -7.26 -8.89 1.11
N ASP A 77 -8.23 -9.78 1.26
CA ASP A 77 -8.65 -10.73 0.23
C ASP A 77 -10.08 -10.43 -0.20
N ASN A 78 -10.39 -10.76 -1.45
CA ASN A 78 -11.73 -10.59 -2.00
C ASN A 78 -12.62 -11.77 -1.58
N ILE A 79 -13.61 -11.49 -0.76
CA ILE A 79 -14.61 -12.47 -0.33
C ILE A 79 -15.95 -12.30 -1.05
N GLY A 80 -16.08 -11.28 -1.90
CA GLY A 80 -17.33 -10.92 -2.57
C GLY A 80 -18.40 -10.42 -1.59
N GLY A 81 -19.64 -10.39 -2.06
CA GLY A 81 -20.80 -9.97 -1.26
C GLY A 81 -21.40 -8.63 -1.72
N ASN A 82 -22.48 -8.22 -1.06
CA ASN A 82 -23.22 -7.00 -1.41
C ASN A 82 -22.73 -5.74 -0.71
N GLY A 83 -21.86 -5.89 0.30
CA GLY A 83 -21.20 -4.79 1.01
C GLY A 83 -19.80 -4.53 0.47
N PHE A 84 -18.88 -4.10 1.35
CA PHE A 84 -17.46 -4.00 1.01
C PHE A 84 -16.91 -5.40 0.70
N PRO A 85 -16.43 -5.66 -0.53
CA PRO A 85 -16.15 -7.02 -0.99
C PRO A 85 -14.81 -7.59 -0.51
N PHE A 86 -14.04 -6.84 0.24
CA PHE A 86 -12.73 -7.25 0.72
C PHE A 86 -12.72 -7.42 2.24
N GLN A 87 -12.04 -8.44 2.71
CA GLN A 87 -11.88 -8.70 4.14
C GLN A 87 -10.40 -8.78 4.49
N ARG A 88 -10.04 -8.21 5.63
CA ARG A 88 -8.68 -8.32 6.17
C ARG A 88 -8.34 -9.77 6.47
N ILE A 89 -7.15 -10.18 6.06
CA ILE A 89 -6.58 -11.49 6.37
C ILE A 89 -5.97 -11.42 7.77
N GLU A 90 -6.57 -12.12 8.72
CA GLU A 90 -6.05 -12.19 10.08
C GLU A 90 -4.66 -12.86 10.10
N GLY A 91 -3.73 -12.27 10.87
CA GLY A 91 -2.36 -12.77 10.97
C GLY A 91 -1.43 -12.41 9.80
N ALA A 92 -1.94 -11.72 8.76
CA ALA A 92 -1.12 -11.21 7.66
C ALA A 92 -0.68 -9.75 7.85
N GLN A 93 -1.02 -9.14 8.98
CA GLN A 93 -0.59 -7.78 9.31
C GLN A 93 0.92 -7.71 9.48
N ILE A 94 1.52 -6.64 8.97
CA ILE A 94 2.94 -6.31 9.10
C ILE A 94 3.07 -5.08 9.99
N GLU A 95 3.89 -5.17 11.03
CA GLU A 95 4.18 -4.10 11.99
C GLU A 95 5.21 -3.08 11.46
N LYS A 96 5.15 -2.82 10.18
CA LYS A 96 5.95 -1.83 9.44
C LYS A 96 5.06 -1.20 8.39
N GLY A 97 5.21 0.11 8.17
CA GLY A 97 4.46 0.81 7.14
C GLY A 97 5.37 1.64 6.24
N THR A 98 4.77 2.33 5.27
CA THR A 98 5.50 3.13 4.29
C THR A 98 5.50 4.62 4.63
N ILE A 99 6.57 5.31 4.28
CA ILE A 99 6.72 6.76 4.55
C ILE A 99 5.98 7.63 3.55
N GLY A 100 5.69 7.14 2.35
CA GLY A 100 5.03 7.90 1.29
C GLY A 100 4.33 7.03 0.28
N THR A 101 3.46 7.62 -0.52
CA THR A 101 2.66 6.90 -1.54
C THR A 101 3.55 6.23 -2.58
N ASN A 102 4.60 6.90 -3.03
CA ASN A 102 5.52 6.36 -4.03
C ASN A 102 6.70 5.59 -3.43
N ALA A 103 6.82 5.55 -2.10
CA ALA A 103 7.91 4.88 -1.39
C ALA A 103 7.73 3.36 -1.30
N CYS A 104 6.90 2.78 -2.17
CA CYS A 104 6.64 1.35 -2.23
C CYS A 104 6.36 0.90 -3.66
N CYS A 105 6.65 -0.37 -3.94
CA CYS A 105 6.33 -1.01 -5.22
C CYS A 105 6.18 -2.53 -5.06
N VAL A 106 5.66 -3.19 -6.09
CA VAL A 106 5.68 -4.66 -6.16
C VAL A 106 7.03 -5.10 -6.74
N PHE A 107 7.74 -5.92 -6.00
CA PHE A 107 9.04 -6.48 -6.37
C PHE A 107 9.04 -8.01 -6.23
N THR A 108 9.17 -8.73 -7.34
CA THR A 108 9.22 -10.21 -7.37
C THR A 108 8.15 -10.89 -6.51
N GLU A 109 6.89 -10.57 -6.75
CA GLU A 109 5.71 -11.09 -6.01
C GLU A 109 5.71 -10.79 -4.48
N ARG A 110 6.41 -9.75 -4.08
CA ARG A 110 6.44 -9.19 -2.72
C ARG A 110 6.25 -7.69 -2.79
N ILE A 111 5.99 -7.07 -1.67
CA ILE A 111 6.05 -5.63 -1.56
C ILE A 111 7.46 -5.20 -1.16
N ALA A 112 8.01 -4.20 -1.85
CA ALA A 112 9.21 -3.49 -1.43
C ALA A 112 8.80 -2.08 -0.98
N PHE A 113 9.29 -1.61 0.14
CA PHE A 113 8.94 -0.29 0.65
C PHE A 113 10.02 0.32 1.51
N VAL A 114 10.06 1.64 1.52
CA VAL A 114 10.83 2.43 2.48
C VAL A 114 9.89 2.85 3.59
N GLY A 115 10.26 2.53 4.82
CA GLY A 115 9.39 2.82 5.96
C GLY A 115 9.94 2.38 7.29
N SER A 116 9.06 2.32 8.27
CA SER A 116 9.39 1.96 9.65
C SER A 116 8.15 1.47 10.40
N GLY A 117 8.35 0.82 11.54
CA GLY A 117 7.32 0.65 12.55
C GLY A 117 7.20 1.86 13.46
N PHE A 118 6.38 1.73 14.51
CA PHE A 118 6.26 2.76 15.54
C PHE A 118 7.59 3.01 16.24
N ASN A 119 7.99 4.28 16.35
CA ASN A 119 9.22 4.71 17.02
C ASN A 119 10.52 4.08 16.47
N GLU A 120 10.52 3.66 15.23
CA GLU A 120 11.68 3.11 14.55
C GLU A 120 12.24 4.09 13.51
N ALA A 121 13.52 3.92 13.20
CA ALA A 121 14.14 4.64 12.10
C ALA A 121 13.76 4.00 10.77
N PRO A 122 13.63 4.80 9.68
CA PRO A 122 13.31 4.28 8.37
C PRO A 122 14.41 3.36 7.82
N SER A 123 13.99 2.32 7.11
CA SER A 123 14.83 1.39 6.37
C SER A 123 14.11 0.91 5.12
N ILE A 124 14.75 0.06 4.32
CA ILE A 124 14.14 -0.58 3.15
C ILE A 124 13.79 -2.02 3.51
N TYR A 125 12.55 -2.41 3.22
CA TYR A 125 12.04 -3.74 3.54
C TYR A 125 11.46 -4.44 2.31
N LEU A 126 11.54 -5.77 2.34
CA LEU A 126 10.67 -6.65 1.57
C LEU A 126 9.63 -7.25 2.52
N GLY A 127 8.36 -7.20 2.13
CA GLY A 127 7.25 -7.72 2.92
C GLY A 127 6.40 -8.71 2.14
N PHE A 128 5.89 -9.72 2.83
CA PHE A 128 4.96 -10.69 2.29
C PHE A 128 4.23 -11.40 3.43
N SER A 129 2.88 -11.42 3.39
CA SER A 129 2.03 -12.24 4.27
C SER A 129 2.44 -12.19 5.76
N GLY A 130 2.42 -11.00 6.35
CA GLY A 130 2.70 -10.80 7.77
C GLY A 130 4.18 -10.76 8.17
N GLN A 131 5.10 -10.91 7.22
CA GLN A 131 6.54 -10.93 7.49
C GLN A 131 7.27 -9.82 6.74
N THR A 132 8.35 -9.32 7.34
CA THR A 132 9.27 -8.38 6.68
C THR A 132 10.71 -8.80 6.86
N VAL A 133 11.52 -8.49 5.83
CA VAL A 133 12.97 -8.65 5.87
C VAL A 133 13.60 -7.32 5.48
N PRO A 134 14.48 -6.74 6.34
CA PRO A 134 15.25 -5.57 5.96
C PRO A 134 16.27 -5.95 4.88
N ILE A 135 16.39 -5.12 3.85
CA ILE A 135 17.33 -5.32 2.73
C ILE A 135 18.33 -4.17 2.57
N ALA A 136 18.14 -3.08 3.31
CA ALA A 136 19.08 -1.98 3.32
C ALA A 136 20.41 -2.40 3.97
N THR A 137 21.51 -1.87 3.44
CA THR A 137 22.79 -1.94 4.15
C THR A 137 22.85 -0.87 5.23
N ARG A 138 23.80 -1.01 6.16
CA ARG A 138 24.01 -0.03 7.23
C ARG A 138 24.25 1.39 6.69
N GLU A 139 24.95 1.50 5.58
CA GLU A 139 25.27 2.78 4.91
C GLU A 139 23.98 3.44 4.40
N ILE A 140 23.08 2.68 3.79
CA ILE A 140 21.78 3.15 3.32
C ILE A 140 20.92 3.61 4.51
N ASP A 141 20.88 2.84 5.59
CA ASP A 141 20.15 3.21 6.80
C ASP A 141 20.66 4.53 7.41
N ILE A 142 21.97 4.78 7.40
CA ILE A 142 22.55 6.03 7.86
C ILE A 142 22.09 7.21 6.97
N ILE A 143 22.05 7.01 5.66
CA ILE A 143 21.57 8.04 4.72
C ILE A 143 20.10 8.33 4.96
N LEU A 144 19.24 7.29 5.04
CA LEU A 144 17.80 7.47 5.28
C LEU A 144 17.51 8.20 6.60
N LYS A 145 18.28 7.93 7.66
CA LYS A 145 18.18 8.62 8.95
C LYS A 145 18.59 10.09 8.89
N SER A 146 19.36 10.50 7.90
CA SER A 146 19.79 11.89 7.74
C SER A 146 18.72 12.78 7.07
N TYR A 147 17.72 12.19 6.44
CA TYR A 147 16.65 12.92 5.77
C TYR A 147 15.54 13.36 6.74
N THR A 148 14.91 14.50 6.43
CA THR A 148 13.71 14.95 7.13
C THR A 148 12.50 14.12 6.73
N THR A 149 11.44 14.21 7.50
CA THR A 149 10.17 13.51 7.18
C THR A 149 9.61 13.95 5.81
N GLU A 150 9.74 15.23 5.48
CA GLU A 150 9.32 15.79 4.18
C GLU A 150 10.12 15.18 3.04
N GLN A 151 11.45 15.12 3.16
CA GLN A 151 12.33 14.50 2.15
C GLN A 151 12.04 13.01 1.99
N LEU A 152 11.84 12.31 3.10
CA LEU A 152 11.49 10.89 3.06
C LEU A 152 10.13 10.64 2.39
N SER A 153 9.16 11.54 2.50
CA SER A 153 7.86 11.41 1.86
C SER A 153 7.91 11.51 0.32
N GLU A 154 9.00 12.06 -0.23
CA GLU A 154 9.25 12.20 -1.67
C GLU A 154 10.05 11.01 -2.26
N VAL A 155 10.46 10.05 -1.43
CA VAL A 155 11.17 8.86 -1.89
C VAL A 155 10.30 8.06 -2.86
N VAL A 156 10.92 7.55 -3.90
CA VAL A 156 10.27 6.71 -4.91
C VAL A 156 10.93 5.34 -4.96
N CYS A 157 10.13 4.30 -4.87
CA CYS A 157 10.56 2.92 -5.11
C CYS A 157 10.07 2.44 -6.48
N GLU A 158 10.96 1.86 -7.25
CA GLU A 158 10.62 1.30 -8.56
C GLU A 158 11.28 -0.07 -8.76
N ALA A 159 10.49 -1.03 -9.23
CA ALA A 159 10.97 -2.34 -9.66
C ALA A 159 11.21 -2.34 -11.16
N ARG A 160 12.41 -2.73 -11.59
CA ARG A 160 12.79 -2.86 -12.99
C ARG A 160 13.42 -4.21 -13.29
N VAL A 161 13.14 -4.72 -14.48
CA VAL A 161 13.81 -5.90 -15.03
C VAL A 161 14.75 -5.43 -16.11
N ASN A 162 16.03 -5.71 -15.97
CA ASN A 162 17.05 -5.42 -16.99
C ASN A 162 17.97 -6.63 -17.17
N GLU A 163 18.15 -7.06 -18.41
CA GLU A 163 19.00 -8.20 -18.78
C GLU A 163 18.76 -9.49 -17.96
N GLY A 164 17.48 -9.75 -17.63
CA GLY A 164 17.08 -10.92 -16.82
C GLY A 164 17.30 -10.78 -15.32
N HIS A 165 17.74 -9.62 -14.84
CA HIS A 165 17.90 -9.31 -13.42
C HIS A 165 16.80 -8.37 -12.95
N ASN A 166 16.28 -8.65 -11.75
CA ASN A 166 15.34 -7.76 -11.07
C ASN A 166 16.12 -6.74 -10.23
N HIS A 167 15.86 -5.47 -10.47
CA HIS A 167 16.47 -4.35 -9.76
C HIS A 167 15.39 -3.61 -8.98
N LEU A 168 15.66 -3.32 -7.71
CA LEU A 168 14.89 -2.37 -6.91
C LEU A 168 15.67 -1.05 -6.88
N TRP A 169 15.03 0.01 -7.34
CA TRP A 169 15.55 1.38 -7.31
C TRP A 169 14.85 2.14 -6.19
N VAL A 170 15.63 2.89 -5.41
CA VAL A 170 15.14 3.71 -4.31
C VAL A 170 15.86 5.05 -4.34
#